data_a047fa4d854c241c9befac56697aa975
#
_entry.id   a047fa4d854c241c9befac56697aa975
#
_cell.length_a   1.000
_cell.length_b   1.000
_cell.length_c   1.000
_cell.angle_alpha   90.00
_cell.angle_beta   90.00
_cell.angle_gamma   90.00
#
_symmetry.space_group_name_H-M   'P 1'
#
loop_
_entity.id
_entity.type
_entity.pdbx_description
1 polymer ?
#
loop_
_entity_poly.entity_id
_entity_poly.type
_entity_poly.pdbx_seq_one_letter_code
_entity_poly.pdbx_strand_id
1 'polypeptide(L)' 'MQGAMRYEIVVRGRLSSRFQSAFTGLELEPRPGQTALVGEFSDQSQLHGALDRIRDFGIELVSVNAID' A
#
# COMPACT_ATOMS: atom_id res chain seq x y z
N MET A 1 8.32 -17.64 -15.84
CA MET A 1 7.36 -16.56 -15.93
C MET A 1 7.12 -15.94 -14.57
N GLN A 2 7.11 -14.62 -14.52
CA GLN A 2 6.90 -13.90 -13.28
C GLN A 2 5.41 -13.71 -13.03
N GLY A 3 4.96 -14.19 -11.88
CA GLY A 3 3.61 -13.86 -11.44
C GLY A 3 3.59 -12.53 -10.71
N ALA A 4 2.39 -12.03 -10.45
CA ALA A 4 2.23 -10.86 -9.61
C ALA A 4 2.68 -11.20 -8.18
N MET A 5 3.27 -10.23 -7.50
CA MET A 5 3.71 -10.38 -6.11
C MET A 5 2.76 -9.64 -5.20
N ARG A 6 2.41 -10.28 -4.09
CA ARG A 6 1.57 -9.62 -3.10
C ARG A 6 2.43 -8.95 -2.05
N TYR A 7 2.06 -7.73 -1.72
CA TYR A 7 2.74 -6.95 -0.69
C TYR A 7 1.74 -6.40 0.31
N GLU A 8 2.22 -6.26 1.53
CA GLU A 8 1.50 -5.56 2.58
C GLU A 8 2.28 -4.30 2.92
N ILE A 9 1.66 -3.16 2.70
CA ILE A 9 2.26 -1.86 3.02
C ILE A 9 1.51 -1.31 4.22
N VAL A 10 2.20 -1.10 5.33
CA VAL A 10 1.58 -0.59 6.54
C VAL A 10 1.97 0.87 6.70
N VAL A 11 0.97 1.71 6.89
CA VAL A 11 1.16 3.14 7.09
C VAL A 11 0.55 3.55 8.42
N ARG A 12 1.05 4.64 9.00
CA ARG A 12 0.56 5.13 10.27
C ARG A 12 -0.75 5.88 10.09
N GLY A 13 -1.67 5.68 11.02
CA GLY A 13 -2.93 6.39 11.03
C GLY A 13 -3.99 5.75 10.16
N ARG A 14 -5.12 6.42 10.05
CA ARG A 14 -6.23 5.96 9.22
C ARG A 14 -6.26 6.73 7.92
N LEU A 15 -6.42 6.00 6.83
CA LEU A 15 -6.62 6.64 5.53
C LEU A 15 -8.11 6.86 5.32
N SER A 16 -8.46 8.08 4.91
CA SER A 16 -9.84 8.39 4.57
C SER A 16 -10.20 7.76 3.22
N SER A 17 -11.50 7.71 2.93
CA SER A 17 -11.97 7.10 1.69
C SER A 17 -11.41 7.79 0.44
N ARG A 18 -11.05 9.06 0.53
CA ARG A 18 -10.45 9.78 -0.61
C ARG A 18 -9.11 9.18 -1.01
N PHE A 19 -8.39 8.56 -0.08
CA PHE A 19 -7.13 7.91 -0.41
C PHE A 19 -7.33 6.56 -1.08
N GLN A 20 -8.49 5.94 -0.90
CA GLN A 20 -8.78 4.67 -1.55
C GLN A 20 -8.74 4.79 -3.07
N SER A 21 -9.24 5.89 -3.61
CA SER A 21 -9.23 6.06 -5.07
C SER A 21 -7.82 6.24 -5.61
N ALA A 22 -6.88 6.71 -4.78
CA ALA A 22 -5.49 6.84 -5.20
C ALA A 22 -4.77 5.49 -5.23
N PHE A 23 -5.30 4.49 -4.55
CA PHE A 23 -4.68 3.16 -4.44
C PHE A 23 -5.62 2.09 -4.98
N THR A 24 -6.12 2.30 -6.19
CA THR A 24 -7.00 1.32 -6.84
C THR A 24 -6.31 -0.03 -6.96
N GLY A 25 -7.07 -1.08 -6.70
CA GLY A 25 -6.52 -2.43 -6.75
C GLY A 25 -5.92 -2.92 -5.46
N LEU A 26 -5.81 -2.04 -4.45
CA LEU A 26 -5.32 -2.44 -3.13
C LEU A 26 -6.48 -2.48 -2.15
N GLU A 27 -6.40 -3.42 -1.22
CA GLU A 27 -7.36 -3.50 -0.12
C GLU A 27 -6.81 -2.73 1.06
N LEU A 28 -7.64 -1.89 1.66
CA LEU A 28 -7.26 -1.16 2.86
C LEU A 28 -7.82 -1.88 4.07
N GLU A 29 -6.93 -2.31 4.96
CA GLU A 29 -7.30 -3.01 6.19
C GLU A 29 -7.01 -2.12 7.38
N PRO A 30 -8.03 -1.56 8.03
CA PRO A 30 -7.80 -0.73 9.21
C PRO A 30 -7.24 -1.57 10.37
N ARG A 31 -6.29 -0.99 11.08
CA ARG A 31 -5.70 -1.59 12.27
C ARG A 31 -5.59 -0.50 13.33
N PRO A 32 -5.42 -0.86 14.61
CA PRO A 32 -5.25 0.17 15.65
C PRO A 32 -4.07 1.08 15.33
N GLY A 33 -4.37 2.36 15.09
CA GLY A 33 -3.36 3.37 14.80
C GLY A 33 -2.67 3.24 13.45
N GLN A 34 -3.10 2.32 12.60
CA GLN A 34 -2.43 2.02 11.33
C GLN A 34 -3.44 1.62 10.28
N THR A 35 -2.97 1.56 9.03
CA THR A 35 -3.73 1.00 7.93
C THR A 35 -2.80 0.12 7.11
N ALA A 36 -3.23 -1.08 6.78
CA ALA A 36 -2.49 -1.94 5.89
C ALA A 36 -3.09 -1.85 4.49
N LEU A 37 -2.22 -1.70 3.51
CA LEU A 37 -2.59 -1.70 2.09
C LEU A 37 -2.09 -3.00 1.51
N VAL A 38 -3.00 -3.86 1.10
CA VAL A 38 -2.65 -5.21 0.64
C VAL A 38 -3.09 -5.38 -0.80
N GLY A 39 -2.20 -5.88 -1.63
CA GLY A 39 -2.55 -6.13 -3.00
C GLY A 39 -1.42 -6.69 -3.80
N GLU A 40 -1.68 -6.90 -5.08
CA GLU A 40 -0.72 -7.46 -6.01
C GLU A 40 -0.09 -6.36 -6.85
N PHE A 41 1.20 -6.50 -7.06
CA PHE A 41 1.97 -5.61 -7.94
C PHE A 41 2.60 -6.47 -9.02
N SER A 42 2.48 -6.04 -10.28
CA SER A 42 3.00 -6.81 -11.38
C SER A 42 4.51 -6.70 -11.49
N ASP A 43 5.09 -5.61 -10.98
CA ASP A 43 6.53 -5.41 -10.99
C ASP A 43 6.92 -4.41 -9.91
N GLN A 44 8.22 -4.20 -9.77
CA GLN A 44 8.74 -3.30 -8.74
C GLN A 44 8.38 -1.84 -9.02
N SER A 45 8.21 -1.48 -10.27
CA SER A 45 7.84 -0.11 -10.61
C SER A 45 6.48 0.25 -10.04
N GLN A 46 5.53 -0.68 -10.09
CA GLN A 46 4.22 -0.44 -9.50
C GLN A 46 4.30 -0.28 -7.99
N LEU A 47 5.11 -1.11 -7.34
CA LEU A 47 5.30 -0.99 -5.90
C LEU A 47 5.92 0.35 -5.55
N HIS A 48 6.96 0.76 -6.25
CA HIS A 48 7.61 2.04 -6.01
C HIS A 48 6.66 3.20 -6.26
N GLY A 49 5.81 3.09 -7.28
CA GLY A 49 4.81 4.11 -7.54
C GLY A 49 3.83 4.29 -6.38
N ALA A 50 3.41 3.19 -5.78
CA ALA A 50 2.52 3.25 -4.62
C ALA A 50 3.24 3.89 -3.41
N LEU A 51 4.50 3.53 -3.20
CA LEU A 51 5.28 4.11 -2.10
C LEU A 51 5.51 5.60 -2.31
N ASP A 52 5.74 6.03 -3.55
CA ASP A 52 5.89 7.44 -3.86
C ASP A 52 4.61 8.22 -3.57
N ARG A 53 3.46 7.64 -3.89
CA ARG A 53 2.18 8.29 -3.59
C ARG A 53 1.97 8.44 -2.09
N ILE A 54 2.32 7.41 -1.33
CA ILE A 54 2.22 7.48 0.13
C ILE A 54 3.05 8.64 0.64
N ARG A 55 4.26 8.78 0.13
CA ARG A 55 5.13 9.88 0.54
C ARG A 55 4.58 11.24 0.11
N ASP A 56 4.05 11.31 -1.12
CA ASP A 56 3.50 12.56 -1.64
C ASP A 56 2.30 13.05 -0.83
N PHE A 57 1.53 12.13 -0.26
CA PHE A 57 0.41 12.49 0.61
C PHE A 57 0.84 12.83 2.02
N GLY A 58 2.12 12.73 2.33
CA GLY A 58 2.61 12.98 3.68
C GLY A 58 2.27 11.89 4.67
N ILE A 59 2.00 10.69 4.20
CA ILE A 59 1.64 9.56 5.04
C ILE A 59 2.93 8.85 5.48
N GLU A 60 3.01 8.54 6.76
CA GLU A 60 4.20 7.88 7.29
C GLU A 60 4.17 6.38 7.02
N LEU A 61 5.18 5.89 6.37
CA LEU A 61 5.35 4.47 6.07
C LEU A 61 5.89 3.75 7.30
N VAL A 62 5.23 2.65 7.69
CA VAL A 62 5.67 1.83 8.81
C VAL A 62 6.45 0.62 8.32
N SER A 63 5.92 -0.11 7.37
CA SER A 63 6.61 -1.30 6.86
C SER A 63 6.12 -1.67 5.48
N VAL A 64 6.95 -2.44 4.77
CA VAL A 64 6.61 -3.04 3.48
C VAL A 64 7.08 -4.47 3.53
N ASN A 65 6.16 -5.41 3.32
CA ASN A 65 6.49 -6.83 3.38
C ASN A 65 5.86 -7.57 2.21
N ALA A 66 6.66 -8.46 1.62
CA ALA A 66 6.12 -9.36 0.62
C ALA A 66 5.32 -10.44 1.34
N ILE A 67 4.14 -10.75 0.83
CA ILE A 67 3.30 -11.82 1.36
C ILE A 67 2.89 -12.72 0.22
N ASP A 68 2.83 -13.99 0.47
CA ASP A 68 2.45 -14.96 -0.56
C ASP A 68 0.98 -15.26 -0.53
#